data_862199137e4621cf03f38778cf8a29b7
#
_entry.id   862199137e4621cf03f38778cf8a29b7
#
_cell.length_a   1.000
_cell.length_b   1.000
_cell.length_c   1.000
_cell.angle_alpha   90.00
_cell.angle_beta   90.00
_cell.angle_gamma   90.00
#
_symmetry.space_group_name_H-M   'P 1'
#
loop_
_entity.id
_entity.type
_entity.pdbx_description
1 polymer ?
#
loop_
_entity_poly.entity_id
_entity_poly.type
_entity_poly.pdbx_seq_one_letter_code
_entity_poly.pdbx_strand_id
1 'polypeptide(L)'
;MDNINGKFIDIHGVEMVFHTKKGVFHALREINLTVAKGEFITLIGHSGCGKSTLLNLIAGLLKPSDGLLLCANREIGGPAPERAVVFQNHSLLPWLTCYENIYLGVERVFGASENRTQLRDRTRAALALVGLSAAETKRPNEISGGMKQRVGIARALAMEPKVLLMDEPFGALDALTRAHLQDELLKIVAKTESTVVMVTHDVDEAVLLSDRIVMMTNGPAATIGEVLEVKLARPRDRVALAQDAQYGLYRTAVLEFLYRKQAHPAREAA
;
A
#
# COMPACT_ATOMS: atom_id res chain seq x y z
N MET A 1 -13.93 -9.45 -20.83
CA MET A 1 -14.18 -10.70 -20.06
C MET A 1 -14.36 -10.26 -18.63
N ASP A 2 -15.62 -10.12 -18.25
CA ASP A 2 -16.02 -9.57 -16.96
C ASP A 2 -15.71 -10.57 -15.85
N ASN A 3 -15.32 -10.02 -14.73
CA ASN A 3 -14.82 -10.66 -13.54
C ASN A 3 -15.90 -11.59 -12.92
N ILE A 4 -15.87 -12.87 -13.22
CA ILE A 4 -16.91 -13.86 -12.90
C ILE A 4 -17.14 -14.02 -11.39
N ASN A 5 -16.28 -13.42 -10.50
CA ASN A 5 -16.38 -13.55 -9.04
C ASN A 5 -16.05 -12.30 -8.22
N GLY A 6 -15.98 -11.11 -8.81
CA GLY A 6 -15.64 -9.89 -8.04
C GLY A 6 -14.19 -9.83 -7.52
N LYS A 7 -13.39 -10.88 -7.73
CA LYS A 7 -12.00 -10.98 -7.28
C LYS A 7 -11.06 -10.28 -8.25
N PHE A 8 -10.29 -9.30 -7.78
CA PHE A 8 -9.31 -8.58 -8.59
C PHE A 8 -7.88 -9.00 -8.28
N ILE A 9 -7.54 -9.15 -6.99
CA ILE A 9 -6.32 -9.84 -6.54
C ILE A 9 -6.77 -11.11 -5.85
N ASP A 10 -6.16 -12.23 -6.20
CA ASP A 10 -6.50 -13.54 -5.65
C ASP A 10 -5.22 -14.29 -5.28
N ILE A 11 -5.10 -14.65 -4.01
CA ILE A 11 -3.91 -15.25 -3.39
C ILE A 11 -4.33 -16.59 -2.79
N HIS A 12 -3.73 -17.67 -3.25
CA HIS A 12 -4.05 -19.04 -2.85
C HIS A 12 -2.83 -19.77 -2.32
N GLY A 13 -2.87 -20.13 -1.04
CA GLY A 13 -1.87 -20.98 -0.39
C GLY A 13 -0.44 -20.45 -0.52
N VAL A 14 -0.25 -19.12 -0.57
CA VAL A 14 1.07 -18.54 -0.83
C VAL A 14 2.00 -18.72 0.35
N GLU A 15 3.18 -19.26 0.05
CA GLU A 15 4.29 -19.36 0.98
C GLU A 15 5.49 -18.53 0.53
N MET A 16 6.26 -18.03 1.50
CA MET A 16 7.53 -17.38 1.22
C MET A 16 8.61 -17.85 2.18
N VAL A 17 9.65 -18.43 1.61
CA VAL A 17 10.81 -19.00 2.30
C VAL A 17 12.07 -18.32 1.80
N PHE A 18 12.87 -17.81 2.73
CA PHE A 18 14.17 -17.21 2.42
C PHE A 18 15.29 -18.18 2.84
N HIS A 19 16.19 -18.46 1.91
CA HIS A 19 17.43 -19.19 2.19
C HIS A 19 18.51 -18.20 2.63
N THR A 20 18.92 -18.27 3.88
CA THR A 20 19.93 -17.39 4.47
C THR A 20 21.19 -18.19 4.82
N LYS A 21 22.30 -17.49 5.07
CA LYS A 21 23.53 -18.13 5.58
C LYS A 21 23.34 -18.85 6.92
N LYS A 22 22.29 -18.50 7.68
CA LYS A 22 21.96 -19.07 9.00
C LYS A 22 20.92 -20.18 8.93
N GLY A 23 20.44 -20.53 7.73
CA GLY A 23 19.41 -21.55 7.52
C GLY A 23 18.19 -21.03 6.76
N VAL A 24 17.13 -21.80 6.79
CA VAL A 24 15.85 -21.53 6.12
C VAL A 24 14.98 -20.68 7.04
N PHE A 25 14.42 -19.61 6.52
CA PHE A 25 13.50 -18.72 7.22
C PHE A 25 12.16 -18.67 6.50
N HIS A 26 11.12 -19.22 7.15
CA HIS A 26 9.75 -19.15 6.65
C HIS A 26 9.17 -17.76 7.04
N ALA A 27 9.00 -16.90 6.07
CA ALA A 27 8.43 -15.56 6.30
C ALA A 27 6.90 -15.60 6.31
N LEU A 28 6.30 -16.28 5.32
CA LEU A 28 4.85 -16.41 5.16
C LEU A 28 4.49 -17.88 4.95
N ARG A 29 3.33 -18.29 5.49
CA ARG A 29 2.77 -19.63 5.33
C ARG A 29 1.27 -19.56 5.06
N GLU A 30 0.80 -20.32 4.07
CA GLU A 30 -0.63 -20.50 3.73
C GLU A 30 -1.42 -19.19 3.65
N ILE A 31 -0.88 -18.18 2.97
CA ILE A 31 -1.60 -16.93 2.77
C ILE A 31 -2.72 -17.15 1.76
N ASN A 32 -3.95 -16.96 2.22
CA ASN A 32 -5.16 -16.97 1.39
C ASN A 32 -5.87 -15.63 1.54
N LEU A 33 -5.97 -14.86 0.45
CA LEU A 33 -6.58 -13.52 0.48
C LEU A 33 -7.15 -13.16 -0.89
N THR A 34 -8.39 -12.68 -0.89
CA THR A 34 -9.00 -12.11 -2.10
C THR A 34 -9.27 -10.64 -1.89
N VAL A 35 -9.02 -9.81 -2.91
CA VAL A 35 -9.31 -8.38 -2.89
C VAL A 35 -10.20 -8.05 -4.08
N ALA A 36 -11.29 -7.35 -3.85
CA ALA A 36 -12.20 -6.92 -4.90
C ALA A 36 -11.63 -5.75 -5.70
N LYS A 37 -12.12 -5.53 -6.92
CA LYS A 37 -11.75 -4.34 -7.71
C LYS A 37 -12.25 -3.08 -6.99
N GLY A 38 -11.37 -2.07 -6.88
CA GLY A 38 -11.68 -0.81 -6.22
C GLY A 38 -11.72 -0.88 -4.68
N GLU A 39 -11.42 -2.03 -4.10
CA GLU A 39 -11.38 -2.21 -2.65
C GLU A 39 -10.08 -1.62 -2.06
N PHE A 40 -10.19 -0.98 -0.91
CA PHE A 40 -9.06 -0.52 -0.13
C PHE A 40 -8.86 -1.46 1.07
N ILE A 41 -7.79 -2.25 1.06
CA ILE A 41 -7.42 -3.09 2.19
C ILE A 41 -6.15 -2.60 2.87
N THR A 42 -6.07 -2.79 4.18
CA THR A 42 -4.85 -2.53 4.97
C THR A 42 -4.35 -3.81 5.62
N LEU A 43 -3.05 -4.07 5.46
CA LEU A 43 -2.32 -5.11 6.18
C LEU A 43 -1.75 -4.51 7.46
N ILE A 44 -2.13 -5.06 8.62
CA ILE A 44 -1.63 -4.62 9.93
C ILE A 44 -1.09 -5.81 10.72
N GLY A 45 -0.11 -5.58 11.58
CA GLY A 45 0.54 -6.61 12.40
C GLY A 45 1.88 -6.12 12.91
N HIS A 46 2.52 -6.89 13.78
CA HIS A 46 3.80 -6.53 14.39
C HIS A 46 4.93 -6.39 13.36
N SER A 47 5.98 -5.67 13.76
CA SER A 47 7.18 -5.55 12.92
C SER A 47 7.77 -6.93 12.65
N GLY A 48 8.19 -7.16 11.40
CA GLY A 48 8.77 -8.44 10.97
C GLY A 48 7.77 -9.58 10.68
N CYS A 49 6.45 -9.35 10.78
CA CYS A 49 5.44 -10.39 10.47
C CYS A 49 5.19 -10.59 8.96
N GLY A 50 6.01 -10.04 8.07
CA GLY A 50 5.90 -10.33 6.63
C GLY A 50 4.96 -9.45 5.81
N LYS A 51 4.40 -8.34 6.35
CA LYS A 51 3.52 -7.42 5.60
C LYS A 51 4.15 -6.90 4.31
N SER A 52 5.34 -6.32 4.41
CA SER A 52 6.09 -5.82 3.25
C SER A 52 6.49 -6.96 2.30
N THR A 53 6.72 -8.17 2.81
CA THR A 53 6.96 -9.36 1.98
C THR A 53 5.72 -9.69 1.15
N LEU A 54 4.54 -9.73 1.76
CA LEU A 54 3.27 -9.97 1.05
C LEU A 54 2.99 -8.86 0.03
N LEU A 55 3.22 -7.60 0.40
CA LEU A 55 3.09 -6.46 -0.52
C LEU A 55 4.02 -6.61 -1.74
N ASN A 56 5.27 -7.01 -1.53
CA ASN A 56 6.26 -7.20 -2.60
C ASN A 56 5.92 -8.41 -3.50
N LEU A 57 5.28 -9.45 -2.98
CA LEU A 57 4.74 -10.56 -3.76
C LEU A 57 3.61 -10.06 -4.68
N ILE A 58 2.66 -9.28 -4.15
CA ILE A 58 1.58 -8.68 -4.95
C ILE A 58 2.14 -7.71 -6.00
N ALA A 59 3.20 -6.98 -5.69
CA ALA A 59 3.89 -6.11 -6.65
C ALA A 59 4.58 -6.87 -7.79
N GLY A 60 4.86 -8.17 -7.58
CA GLY A 60 5.68 -8.99 -8.49
C GLY A 60 7.18 -8.72 -8.34
N LEU A 61 7.61 -8.08 -7.25
CA LEU A 61 9.02 -7.84 -6.94
C LEU A 61 9.68 -9.07 -6.31
N LEU A 62 8.87 -9.94 -5.72
CA LEU A 62 9.26 -11.27 -5.21
C LEU A 62 8.39 -12.32 -5.90
N LYS A 63 8.94 -13.53 -6.05
CA LYS A 63 8.18 -14.72 -6.45
C LYS A 63 7.87 -15.53 -5.21
N PRO A 64 6.66 -16.11 -5.07
CA PRO A 64 6.35 -16.99 -3.97
C PRO A 64 7.20 -18.27 -4.06
N SER A 65 7.46 -18.88 -2.91
CA SER A 65 8.12 -20.20 -2.85
C SER A 65 7.14 -21.30 -3.20
N ASP A 66 5.86 -21.11 -2.89
CA ASP A 66 4.74 -21.98 -3.26
C ASP A 66 3.43 -21.17 -3.28
N GLY A 67 2.38 -21.74 -3.88
CA GLY A 67 1.08 -21.10 -4.03
C GLY A 67 0.95 -20.23 -5.28
N LEU A 68 -0.18 -19.56 -5.42
CA LEU A 68 -0.55 -18.82 -6.63
C LEU A 68 -1.01 -17.40 -6.28
N LEU A 69 -0.48 -16.40 -7.02
CA LEU A 69 -0.96 -15.00 -6.98
C LEU A 69 -1.50 -14.59 -8.34
N LEU A 70 -2.74 -14.14 -8.37
CA LEU A 70 -3.39 -13.62 -9.57
C LEU A 70 -3.76 -12.15 -9.39
N CYS A 71 -3.63 -11.37 -10.46
CA CYS A 71 -4.17 -10.02 -10.57
C CYS A 71 -4.96 -9.91 -11.88
N ALA A 72 -6.23 -9.51 -11.81
CA ALA A 72 -7.15 -9.49 -12.94
C ALA A 72 -7.17 -10.82 -13.71
N ASN A 73 -7.23 -11.95 -13.00
CA ASN A 73 -7.21 -13.33 -13.51
C ASN A 73 -5.93 -13.72 -14.28
N ARG A 74 -4.83 -13.00 -14.08
CA ARG A 74 -3.52 -13.32 -14.68
C ARG A 74 -2.50 -13.53 -13.55
N GLU A 75 -1.66 -14.53 -13.70
CA GLU A 75 -0.58 -14.78 -12.75
C GLU A 75 0.38 -13.58 -12.69
N ILE A 76 0.80 -13.25 -11.48
CA ILE A 76 1.78 -12.20 -11.23
C ILE A 76 3.18 -12.75 -11.50
N GLY A 77 3.63 -12.67 -12.75
CA GLY A 77 4.96 -13.14 -13.16
C GLY A 77 6.10 -12.15 -12.91
N GLY A 78 5.80 -10.89 -12.57
CA GLY A 78 6.78 -9.84 -12.34
C GLY A 78 6.16 -8.45 -12.18
N PRO A 79 6.97 -7.39 -12.00
CA PRO A 79 6.49 -6.00 -11.92
C PRO A 79 5.78 -5.58 -13.21
N ALA A 80 4.70 -4.78 -13.08
CA ALA A 80 3.95 -4.28 -14.21
C ALA A 80 3.45 -2.84 -13.94
N PRO A 81 3.32 -1.98 -14.98
CA PRO A 81 2.90 -0.58 -14.82
C PRO A 81 1.53 -0.40 -14.17
N GLU A 82 0.66 -1.39 -14.28
CA GLU A 82 -0.67 -1.39 -13.66
C GLU A 82 -0.64 -1.55 -12.13
N ARG A 83 0.52 -1.93 -11.55
CA ARG A 83 0.75 -2.07 -10.12
C ARG A 83 1.84 -1.10 -9.67
N ALA A 84 1.44 0.08 -9.18
CA ALA A 84 2.39 1.06 -8.66
C ALA A 84 2.69 0.81 -7.18
N VAL A 85 3.94 1.06 -6.79
CA VAL A 85 4.40 0.86 -5.41
C VAL A 85 4.92 2.17 -4.82
N VAL A 86 4.43 2.50 -3.63
CA VAL A 86 5.01 3.52 -2.74
C VAL A 86 5.80 2.79 -1.67
N PHE A 87 7.13 2.92 -1.72
CA PHE A 87 8.03 2.25 -0.79
C PHE A 87 8.23 3.05 0.50
N GLN A 88 8.47 2.37 1.61
CA GLN A 88 8.83 2.97 2.88
C GLN A 88 10.08 3.86 2.78
N ASN A 89 11.09 3.43 2.02
CA ASN A 89 12.35 4.15 1.80
C ASN A 89 12.30 5.14 0.63
N HIS A 90 11.12 5.66 0.26
CA HIS A 90 10.88 6.65 -0.79
C HIS A 90 11.33 6.23 -2.21
N SER A 91 12.43 5.49 -2.37
CA SER A 91 13.00 4.95 -3.62
C SER A 91 13.08 5.99 -4.76
N LEU A 92 13.51 7.22 -4.41
CA LEU A 92 13.76 8.26 -5.39
C LEU A 92 15.14 8.09 -6.01
N LEU A 93 15.26 8.38 -7.31
CA LEU A 93 16.52 8.41 -8.01
C LEU A 93 17.28 9.69 -7.62
N PRO A 94 18.43 9.59 -6.93
CA PRO A 94 19.08 10.75 -6.31
C PRO A 94 19.66 11.76 -7.29
N TRP A 95 19.88 11.35 -8.54
CA TRP A 95 20.39 12.20 -9.62
C TRP A 95 19.30 12.94 -10.39
N LEU A 96 18.02 12.59 -10.18
CA LEU A 96 16.85 13.25 -10.78
C LEU A 96 16.23 14.25 -9.82
N THR A 97 15.64 15.32 -10.37
CA THR A 97 14.83 16.28 -9.62
C THR A 97 13.51 15.65 -9.15
N CYS A 98 12.76 16.35 -8.30
CA CYS A 98 11.39 15.92 -7.91
C CYS A 98 10.49 15.74 -9.13
N TYR A 99 10.54 16.69 -10.06
CA TYR A 99 9.81 16.63 -11.33
C TYR A 99 10.20 15.39 -12.15
N GLU A 100 11.49 15.19 -12.38
CA GLU A 100 12.00 14.10 -13.21
C GLU A 100 11.71 12.71 -12.60
N ASN A 101 11.73 12.59 -11.26
CA ASN A 101 11.33 11.36 -10.58
C ASN A 101 9.88 10.98 -10.84
N ILE A 102 8.97 11.95 -10.94
CA ILE A 102 7.56 11.71 -11.28
C ILE A 102 7.40 11.50 -12.79
N TYR A 103 8.04 12.36 -13.59
CA TYR A 103 7.97 12.32 -15.06
C TYR A 103 8.36 10.96 -15.63
N LEU A 104 9.39 10.32 -15.06
CA LEU A 104 9.82 8.97 -15.47
C LEU A 104 8.69 7.94 -15.42
N GLY A 105 7.87 7.96 -14.35
CA GLY A 105 6.72 7.09 -14.23
C GLY A 105 5.61 7.44 -15.21
N VAL A 106 5.32 8.73 -15.36
CA VAL A 106 4.30 9.26 -16.30
C VAL A 106 4.68 8.90 -17.74
N GLU A 107 5.92 9.15 -18.14
CA GLU A 107 6.42 8.86 -19.50
C GLU A 107 6.35 7.34 -19.80
N ARG A 108 6.71 6.50 -18.81
CA ARG A 108 6.64 5.04 -18.97
C ARG A 108 5.24 4.53 -19.27
N VAL A 109 4.21 5.15 -18.65
CA VAL A 109 2.81 4.71 -18.79
C VAL A 109 2.13 5.38 -19.98
N PHE A 110 2.32 6.68 -20.16
CA PHE A 110 1.54 7.49 -21.10
C PHE A 110 2.34 7.95 -22.34
N GLY A 111 3.66 7.72 -22.37
CA GLY A 111 4.52 8.25 -23.45
C GLY A 111 4.18 7.76 -24.86
N ALA A 112 3.46 6.63 -24.98
CA ALA A 112 2.96 6.14 -26.27
C ALA A 112 1.61 6.76 -26.69
N SER A 113 0.83 7.32 -25.74
CA SER A 113 -0.53 7.81 -25.95
C SER A 113 -0.69 9.32 -25.81
N GLU A 114 0.22 9.98 -25.07
CA GLU A 114 0.17 11.40 -24.77
C GLU A 114 1.35 12.16 -25.36
N ASN A 115 1.14 13.43 -25.73
CA ASN A 115 2.21 14.31 -26.21
C ASN A 115 3.01 14.88 -25.00
N ARG A 116 4.18 15.49 -25.31
CA ARG A 116 5.09 16.04 -24.28
C ARG A 116 4.43 17.09 -23.37
N THR A 117 3.49 17.88 -23.89
CA THR A 117 2.78 18.88 -23.08
C THR A 117 1.87 18.21 -22.07
N GLN A 118 1.09 17.22 -22.49
CA GLN A 118 0.21 16.45 -21.62
C GLN A 118 0.98 15.72 -20.52
N LEU A 119 2.13 15.08 -20.86
CA LEU A 119 2.99 14.42 -19.87
C LEU A 119 3.54 15.42 -18.82
N ARG A 120 3.92 16.63 -19.27
CA ARG A 120 4.38 17.70 -18.36
C ARG A 120 3.27 18.19 -17.43
N ASP A 121 2.07 18.40 -17.98
CA ASP A 121 0.92 18.88 -17.21
C ASP A 121 0.51 17.85 -16.16
N ARG A 122 0.45 16.57 -16.52
CA ARG A 122 0.22 15.46 -15.60
C ARG A 122 1.25 15.42 -14.46
N THR A 123 2.52 15.57 -14.79
CA THR A 123 3.62 15.59 -13.82
C THR A 123 3.51 16.75 -12.85
N ARG A 124 3.22 17.97 -13.36
CA ARG A 124 3.03 19.16 -12.51
C ARG A 124 1.77 19.09 -11.66
N ALA A 125 0.69 18.53 -12.20
CA ALA A 125 -0.53 18.28 -11.43
C ALA A 125 -0.27 17.33 -10.25
N ALA A 126 0.53 16.28 -10.45
CA ALA A 126 0.94 15.37 -9.38
C ALA A 126 1.81 16.05 -8.31
N LEU A 127 2.74 16.95 -8.70
CA LEU A 127 3.51 17.77 -7.75
C LEU A 127 2.62 18.73 -6.97
N ALA A 128 1.67 19.37 -7.64
CA ALA A 128 0.72 20.31 -7.01
C ALA A 128 -0.18 19.59 -5.98
N LEU A 129 -0.65 18.37 -6.33
CA LEU A 129 -1.47 17.53 -5.46
C LEU A 129 -0.82 17.30 -4.08
N VAL A 130 0.49 17.10 -4.05
CA VAL A 130 1.24 16.85 -2.82
C VAL A 130 1.87 18.12 -2.24
N GLY A 131 1.51 19.31 -2.74
CA GLY A 131 2.01 20.61 -2.27
C GLY A 131 3.51 20.84 -2.50
N LEU A 132 4.06 20.31 -3.61
CA LEU A 132 5.49 20.40 -3.93
C LEU A 132 5.81 21.11 -5.24
N SER A 133 4.91 21.93 -5.78
CA SER A 133 5.16 22.71 -7.01
C SER A 133 6.43 23.56 -6.92
N ALA A 134 6.70 24.20 -5.77
CA ALA A 134 7.90 25.02 -5.56
C ALA A 134 9.20 24.22 -5.47
N ALA A 135 9.12 22.89 -5.39
CA ALA A 135 10.28 21.99 -5.28
C ALA A 135 10.55 21.19 -6.57
N GLU A 136 9.90 21.53 -7.69
CA GLU A 136 10.00 20.74 -8.93
C GLU A 136 11.43 20.53 -9.41
N THR A 137 12.30 21.52 -9.24
CA THR A 137 13.72 21.49 -9.67
C THR A 137 14.68 20.94 -8.64
N LYS A 138 14.24 20.73 -7.39
CA LYS A 138 15.08 20.22 -6.30
C LYS A 138 15.32 18.71 -6.45
N ARG A 139 16.52 18.28 -6.04
CA ARG A 139 16.90 16.86 -5.95
C ARG A 139 16.59 16.27 -4.59
N PRO A 140 16.55 14.93 -4.45
CA PRO A 140 16.26 14.27 -3.18
C PRO A 140 17.15 14.67 -2.00
N ASN A 141 18.42 15.02 -2.23
CA ASN A 141 19.34 15.49 -1.18
C ASN A 141 19.05 16.92 -0.71
N GLU A 142 18.21 17.68 -1.42
CA GLU A 142 17.87 19.09 -1.13
C GLU A 142 16.49 19.23 -0.44
N ILE A 143 15.81 18.10 -0.15
CA ILE A 143 14.47 18.07 0.41
C ILE A 143 14.39 17.18 1.66
N SER A 144 13.42 17.46 2.54
CA SER A 144 13.19 16.69 3.75
C SER A 144 12.68 15.26 3.47
N GLY A 145 12.75 14.37 4.46
CA GLY A 145 12.20 13.01 4.39
C GLY A 145 10.71 12.99 4.03
N GLY A 146 9.91 13.83 4.68
CA GLY A 146 8.49 13.96 4.35
C GLY A 146 8.23 14.49 2.92
N MET A 147 9.08 15.37 2.40
CA MET A 147 8.99 15.79 0.99
C MET A 147 9.34 14.64 0.04
N LYS A 148 10.37 13.83 0.36
CA LYS A 148 10.72 12.63 -0.42
C LYS A 148 9.55 11.66 -0.49
N GLN A 149 8.89 11.44 0.64
CA GLN A 149 7.70 10.56 0.72
C GLN A 149 6.58 11.10 -0.17
N ARG A 150 6.32 12.40 -0.13
CA ARG A 150 5.31 13.04 -0.99
C ARG A 150 5.63 12.90 -2.48
N VAL A 151 6.89 13.04 -2.88
CA VAL A 151 7.30 12.79 -4.28
C VAL A 151 7.05 11.33 -4.68
N GLY A 152 7.36 10.36 -3.80
CA GLY A 152 7.09 8.94 -4.03
C GLY A 152 5.60 8.64 -4.22
N ILE A 153 4.74 9.24 -3.38
CA ILE A 153 3.28 9.14 -3.50
C ILE A 153 2.80 9.77 -4.81
N ALA A 154 3.28 11.00 -5.13
CA ALA A 154 2.91 11.69 -6.36
C ALA A 154 3.30 10.89 -7.61
N ARG A 155 4.49 10.26 -7.61
CA ARG A 155 4.94 9.39 -8.70
C ARG A 155 4.00 8.21 -8.91
N ALA A 156 3.61 7.53 -7.84
CA ALA A 156 2.72 6.39 -7.92
C ALA A 156 1.31 6.78 -8.41
N LEU A 157 0.75 7.87 -7.86
CA LEU A 157 -0.58 8.36 -8.22
C LEU A 157 -0.65 8.90 -9.66
N ALA A 158 0.43 9.55 -10.13
CA ALA A 158 0.50 10.09 -11.50
C ALA A 158 0.41 9.03 -12.58
N MET A 159 0.73 7.78 -12.24
CA MET A 159 0.64 6.63 -13.16
C MET A 159 -0.79 6.10 -13.32
N GLU A 160 -1.76 6.56 -12.53
CA GLU A 160 -3.16 6.07 -12.50
C GLU A 160 -3.24 4.53 -12.47
N PRO A 161 -2.60 3.88 -11.50
CA PRO A 161 -2.47 2.44 -11.49
C PRO A 161 -3.81 1.76 -11.19
N LYS A 162 -4.00 0.53 -11.70
CA LYS A 162 -5.15 -0.32 -11.32
C LYS A 162 -5.02 -0.86 -9.90
N VAL A 163 -3.78 -1.09 -9.46
CA VAL A 163 -3.43 -1.51 -8.09
C VAL A 163 -2.39 -0.54 -7.53
N LEU A 164 -2.71 0.07 -6.41
CA LEU A 164 -1.79 0.91 -5.64
C LEU A 164 -1.34 0.17 -4.39
N LEU A 165 -0.06 -0.10 -4.31
CA LEU A 165 0.59 -0.79 -3.20
C LEU A 165 1.38 0.22 -2.38
N MET A 166 1.17 0.28 -1.07
CA MET A 166 1.80 1.29 -0.23
C MET A 166 2.38 0.65 1.04
N ASP A 167 3.68 0.83 1.25
CA ASP A 167 4.38 0.36 2.45
C ASP A 167 4.68 1.54 3.38
N GLU A 168 3.90 1.67 4.46
CA GLU A 168 3.97 2.75 5.47
C GLU A 168 4.03 4.16 4.85
N PRO A 169 3.10 4.52 3.95
CA PRO A 169 3.23 5.71 3.08
C PRO A 169 3.23 7.04 3.83
N PHE A 170 2.72 7.07 5.06
CA PHE A 170 2.52 8.31 5.81
C PHE A 170 3.42 8.43 7.05
N GLY A 171 4.26 7.43 7.34
CA GLY A 171 5.05 7.36 8.57
C GLY A 171 6.03 8.53 8.77
N ALA A 172 6.56 9.11 7.69
CA ALA A 172 7.52 10.22 7.74
C ALA A 172 6.87 11.62 7.71
N LEU A 173 5.52 11.71 7.78
CA LEU A 173 4.78 12.96 7.63
C LEU A 173 4.30 13.50 8.98
N ASP A 174 4.28 14.84 9.11
CA ASP A 174 3.58 15.51 10.20
C ASP A 174 2.06 15.31 10.11
N ALA A 175 1.35 15.53 11.22
CA ALA A 175 -0.06 15.19 11.35
C ALA A 175 -0.97 15.91 10.32
N LEU A 176 -0.73 17.20 10.05
CA LEU A 176 -1.58 17.98 9.13
C LEU A 176 -1.33 17.57 7.67
N THR A 177 -0.06 17.43 7.29
CA THR A 177 0.32 16.95 5.95
C THR A 177 -0.21 15.54 5.71
N ARG A 178 -0.11 14.65 6.71
CA ARG A 178 -0.63 13.29 6.67
C ARG A 178 -2.14 13.29 6.43
N ALA A 179 -2.90 14.05 7.23
CA ALA A 179 -4.34 14.15 7.09
C ALA A 179 -4.75 14.60 5.69
N HIS A 180 -4.13 15.69 5.21
CA HIS A 180 -4.40 16.22 3.87
C HIS A 180 -4.13 15.19 2.76
N LEU A 181 -2.98 14.50 2.80
CA LEU A 181 -2.65 13.51 1.78
C LEU A 181 -3.52 12.26 1.82
N GLN A 182 -3.97 11.84 3.00
CA GLN A 182 -4.92 10.74 3.14
C GLN A 182 -6.27 11.11 2.52
N ASP A 183 -6.74 12.34 2.71
CA ASP A 183 -7.99 12.82 2.13
C ASP A 183 -7.89 12.92 0.59
N GLU A 184 -6.77 13.44 0.08
CA GLU A 184 -6.52 13.47 -1.38
C GLU A 184 -6.39 12.06 -1.97
N LEU A 185 -5.71 11.14 -1.28
CA LEU A 185 -5.63 9.74 -1.68
C LEU A 185 -7.03 9.12 -1.84
N LEU A 186 -7.91 9.30 -0.84
CA LEU A 186 -9.28 8.76 -0.90
C LEU A 186 -10.07 9.32 -2.08
N LYS A 187 -9.93 10.62 -2.40
CA LYS A 187 -10.56 11.25 -3.57
C LYS A 187 -10.07 10.64 -4.88
N ILE A 188 -8.75 10.43 -4.99
CA ILE A 188 -8.14 9.87 -6.20
C ILE A 188 -8.58 8.41 -6.37
N VAL A 189 -8.48 7.61 -5.31
CA VAL A 189 -8.89 6.20 -5.35
C VAL A 189 -10.37 6.07 -5.74
N ALA A 190 -11.24 6.91 -5.18
CA ALA A 190 -12.66 6.93 -5.54
C ALA A 190 -12.89 7.31 -7.03
N LYS A 191 -12.08 8.23 -7.57
CA LYS A 191 -12.18 8.68 -8.97
C LYS A 191 -11.63 7.65 -9.95
N THR A 192 -10.53 6.99 -9.61
CA THR A 192 -9.82 6.04 -10.50
C THR A 192 -10.29 4.60 -10.34
N GLU A 193 -11.09 4.31 -9.33
CA GLU A 193 -11.48 2.95 -8.93
C GLU A 193 -10.26 2.02 -8.73
N SER A 194 -9.14 2.58 -8.30
CA SER A 194 -7.93 1.81 -8.04
C SER A 194 -8.12 0.89 -6.83
N THR A 195 -7.69 -0.36 -6.95
CA THR A 195 -7.59 -1.30 -5.82
C THR A 195 -6.37 -0.94 -4.99
N VAL A 196 -6.52 -0.83 -3.67
CA VAL A 196 -5.42 -0.40 -2.78
C VAL A 196 -5.07 -1.50 -1.78
N VAL A 197 -3.78 -1.80 -1.66
CA VAL A 197 -3.22 -2.61 -0.57
C VAL A 197 -2.20 -1.75 0.16
N MET A 198 -2.48 -1.41 1.40
CA MET A 198 -1.62 -0.58 2.22
C MET A 198 -1.09 -1.37 3.41
N VAL A 199 0.18 -1.18 3.74
CA VAL A 199 0.78 -1.60 5.00
C VAL A 199 0.88 -0.40 5.92
N THR A 200 0.42 -0.53 7.16
CA THR A 200 0.63 0.45 8.21
C THR A 200 0.74 -0.24 9.58
N HIS A 201 1.34 0.45 10.52
CA HIS A 201 1.28 0.10 11.95
C HIS A 201 0.35 1.03 12.74
N ASP A 202 -0.25 2.02 12.08
CA ASP A 202 -1.18 2.98 12.69
C ASP A 202 -2.62 2.46 12.55
N VAL A 203 -3.26 2.21 13.71
CA VAL A 203 -4.62 1.68 13.78
C VAL A 203 -5.65 2.68 13.27
N ASP A 204 -5.43 3.96 13.53
CA ASP A 204 -6.33 5.02 13.09
C ASP A 204 -6.29 5.17 11.56
N GLU A 205 -5.11 5.04 10.93
CA GLU A 205 -4.98 4.98 9.47
C GLU A 205 -5.73 3.78 8.89
N ALA A 206 -5.56 2.60 9.49
CA ALA A 206 -6.20 1.39 9.02
C ALA A 206 -7.73 1.51 9.04
N VAL A 207 -8.31 1.97 10.15
CA VAL A 207 -9.78 2.13 10.26
C VAL A 207 -10.30 3.25 9.37
N LEU A 208 -9.57 4.37 9.28
CA LEU A 208 -10.01 5.52 8.49
C LEU A 208 -10.06 5.23 6.98
N LEU A 209 -9.06 4.51 6.46
CA LEU A 209 -8.86 4.41 5.02
C LEU A 209 -9.47 3.14 4.41
N SER A 210 -9.56 2.05 5.17
CA SER A 210 -9.80 0.72 4.59
C SER A 210 -11.28 0.33 4.56
N ASP A 211 -11.63 -0.50 3.60
CA ASP A 211 -12.89 -1.26 3.57
C ASP A 211 -12.73 -2.58 4.33
N ARG A 212 -11.52 -3.17 4.32
CA ARG A 212 -11.13 -4.29 5.18
C ARG A 212 -9.74 -4.11 5.77
N ILE A 213 -9.57 -4.58 7.00
CA ILE A 213 -8.29 -4.65 7.70
C ILE A 213 -7.89 -6.11 7.84
N VAL A 214 -6.77 -6.47 7.25
CA VAL A 214 -6.18 -7.81 7.28
C VAL A 214 -5.11 -7.85 8.36
N MET A 215 -5.36 -8.55 9.44
CA MET A 215 -4.50 -8.64 10.60
C MET A 215 -3.61 -9.88 10.50
N MET A 216 -2.30 -9.70 10.43
CA MET A 216 -1.33 -10.78 10.29
C MET A 216 -0.84 -11.27 11.64
N THR A 217 -0.61 -12.58 11.76
CA THR A 217 0.00 -13.20 12.94
C THR A 217 1.46 -12.82 13.06
N ASN A 218 2.09 -13.13 14.22
CA ASN A 218 3.52 -12.92 14.39
C ASN A 218 4.32 -13.94 13.54
N GLY A 219 5.53 -13.51 13.07
CA GLY A 219 6.49 -14.43 12.49
C GLY A 219 7.26 -15.25 13.54
N PRO A 220 8.02 -16.27 13.12
CA PRO A 220 8.18 -16.77 11.76
C PRO A 220 6.93 -17.49 11.24
N ALA A 221 6.88 -17.77 9.93
CA ALA A 221 5.76 -18.45 9.27
C ALA A 221 4.41 -17.74 9.51
N ALA A 222 4.40 -16.41 9.37
CA ALA A 222 3.20 -15.61 9.59
C ALA A 222 2.11 -15.94 8.57
N THR A 223 0.87 -15.87 9.04
CA THR A 223 -0.34 -16.07 8.23
C THR A 223 -1.35 -14.95 8.48
N ILE A 224 -2.49 -14.97 7.79
CA ILE A 224 -3.62 -14.09 8.10
C ILE A 224 -4.31 -14.63 9.35
N GLY A 225 -4.34 -13.80 10.39
CA GLY A 225 -4.97 -14.17 11.67
C GLY A 225 -6.45 -13.85 11.70
N GLU A 226 -6.82 -12.65 11.23
CA GLU A 226 -8.20 -12.17 11.21
C GLU A 226 -8.39 -11.14 10.10
N VAL A 227 -9.59 -11.06 9.55
CA VAL A 227 -10.00 -10.03 8.59
C VAL A 227 -11.21 -9.29 9.13
N LEU A 228 -11.08 -7.99 9.33
CA LEU A 228 -12.12 -7.12 9.86
C LEU A 228 -12.72 -6.27 8.73
N GLU A 229 -14.02 -6.40 8.47
CA GLU A 229 -14.74 -5.52 7.55
C GLU A 229 -15.06 -4.19 8.23
N VAL A 230 -14.75 -3.07 7.56
CA VAL A 230 -15.01 -1.71 8.05
C VAL A 230 -16.18 -1.11 7.28
N LYS A 231 -17.37 -1.17 7.87
CA LYS A 231 -18.63 -0.70 7.24
C LYS A 231 -18.94 0.78 7.54
N LEU A 232 -17.90 1.62 7.64
CA LEU A 232 -18.06 3.06 7.79
C LEU A 232 -18.42 3.68 6.44
N ALA A 233 -19.44 4.55 6.42
CA ALA A 233 -19.87 5.24 5.21
C ALA A 233 -18.75 6.11 4.60
N ARG A 234 -18.76 6.26 3.29
CA ARG A 234 -17.88 7.18 2.55
C ARG A 234 -18.69 8.37 2.01
N PRO A 235 -18.17 9.60 1.94
CA PRO A 235 -16.81 10.02 2.38
C PRO A 235 -16.70 10.02 3.92
N ARG A 236 -15.53 9.67 4.43
CA ARG A 236 -15.25 9.61 5.86
C ARG A 236 -14.72 10.97 6.34
N ASP A 237 -15.53 11.65 7.16
CA ASP A 237 -15.14 12.90 7.81
C ASP A 237 -14.45 12.59 9.13
N ARG A 238 -13.22 13.09 9.32
CA ARG A 238 -12.38 12.79 10.50
C ARG A 238 -13.00 13.33 11.80
N VAL A 239 -13.63 14.51 11.74
CA VAL A 239 -14.22 15.14 12.94
C VAL A 239 -15.48 14.40 13.34
N ALA A 240 -16.32 14.03 12.37
CA ALA A 240 -17.50 13.22 12.62
C ALA A 240 -17.14 11.82 13.15
N LEU A 241 -16.13 11.17 12.57
CA LEU A 241 -15.65 9.84 13.01
C LEU A 241 -15.07 9.84 14.43
N ALA A 242 -14.48 10.95 14.88
CA ALA A 242 -13.97 11.05 16.26
C ALA A 242 -15.08 10.86 17.33
N GLN A 243 -16.35 11.07 16.96
CA GLN A 243 -17.52 10.91 17.83
C GLN A 243 -18.34 9.65 17.46
N ASP A 244 -17.93 8.91 16.46
CA ASP A 244 -18.65 7.72 15.99
C ASP A 244 -18.30 6.49 16.84
N ALA A 245 -19.32 5.90 17.47
CA ALA A 245 -19.14 4.70 18.30
C ALA A 245 -18.64 3.50 17.48
N GLN A 246 -19.04 3.36 16.22
CA GLN A 246 -18.59 2.29 15.33
C GLN A 246 -17.09 2.41 15.04
N TYR A 247 -16.59 3.65 14.81
CA TYR A 247 -15.16 3.90 14.63
C TYR A 247 -14.36 3.43 15.86
N GLY A 248 -14.85 3.75 17.07
CA GLY A 248 -14.25 3.28 18.32
C GLY A 248 -14.22 1.76 18.45
N LEU A 249 -15.29 1.07 18.05
CA LEU A 249 -15.37 -0.41 18.08
C LEU A 249 -14.35 -1.05 17.10
N TYR A 250 -14.25 -0.57 15.88
CA TYR A 250 -13.25 -1.08 14.92
C TYR A 250 -11.81 -0.88 15.43
N ARG A 251 -11.53 0.31 15.97
CA ARG A 251 -10.22 0.62 16.57
C ARG A 251 -9.88 -0.33 17.72
N THR A 252 -10.84 -0.57 18.62
CA THR A 252 -10.68 -1.50 19.74
C THR A 252 -10.42 -2.93 19.27
N ALA A 253 -11.17 -3.43 18.28
CA ALA A 253 -11.00 -4.76 17.74
C ALA A 253 -9.59 -5.00 17.17
N VAL A 254 -9.05 -4.01 16.42
CA VAL A 254 -7.68 -4.10 15.90
C VAL A 254 -6.66 -4.10 17.02
N LEU A 255 -6.80 -3.21 18.02
CA LEU A 255 -5.91 -3.15 19.18
C LEU A 255 -5.93 -4.47 19.97
N GLU A 256 -7.11 -5.03 20.26
CA GLU A 256 -7.23 -6.30 20.95
C GLU A 256 -6.54 -7.45 20.24
N PHE A 257 -6.65 -7.52 18.90
CA PHE A 257 -5.91 -8.51 18.12
C PHE A 257 -4.40 -8.33 18.29
N LEU A 258 -3.89 -7.12 18.12
CA LEU A 258 -2.47 -6.83 18.24
C LEU A 258 -1.93 -7.16 19.64
N TYR A 259 -2.64 -6.77 20.71
CA TYR A 259 -2.21 -7.06 22.09
C TYR A 259 -2.32 -8.55 22.45
N ARG A 260 -3.37 -9.27 22.02
CA ARG A 260 -3.49 -10.72 22.24
C ARG A 260 -2.30 -11.48 21.63
N LYS A 261 -1.84 -11.07 20.44
CA LYS A 261 -0.70 -11.70 19.78
C LYS A 261 0.66 -11.28 20.38
N GLN A 262 0.76 -10.14 21.06
CA GLN A 262 1.95 -9.79 21.85
C GLN A 262 2.12 -10.70 23.11
N ALA A 263 1.04 -11.02 23.79
CA ALA A 263 1.08 -11.78 25.04
C ALA A 263 1.49 -13.27 24.84
N HIS A 264 1.54 -13.78 23.60
CA HIS A 264 1.91 -15.17 23.30
C HIS A 264 3.02 -15.24 22.23
N PRO A 265 4.26 -14.75 22.51
CA PRO A 265 5.37 -15.05 21.63
C PRO A 265 5.76 -16.52 21.81
N ALA A 266 5.57 -17.32 20.76
CA ALA A 266 6.18 -18.65 20.60
C ALA A 266 5.84 -19.73 21.65
N ARG A 267 4.58 -20.17 21.73
CA ARG A 267 4.24 -21.50 22.26
C ARG A 267 3.80 -22.53 21.20
N GLU A 268 3.79 -22.16 19.92
CA GLU A 268 3.35 -23.03 18.82
C GLU A 268 4.49 -23.51 17.90
N ALA A 269 5.76 -23.39 18.31
CA ALA A 269 6.91 -23.93 17.61
C ALA A 269 7.68 -24.89 18.51
N ALA A 270 7.04 -26.01 18.88
CA ALA A 270 7.70 -27.18 19.45
C ALA A 270 7.14 -28.44 18.80
#